data_b13dc2f20e236ea2d78691acaf5bd548
#
_entry.id   b13dc2f20e236ea2d78691acaf5bd548
#
_cell.length_a   1.000
_cell.length_b   1.000
_cell.length_c   1.000
_cell.angle_alpha   90.00
_cell.angle_beta   90.00
_cell.angle_gamma   90.00
#
_symmetry.space_group_name_H-M   'P 1'
#
loop_
_entity.id
_entity.type
_entity.pdbx_description
1 polymer ?
#
loop_
_entity_poly.entity_id
_entity_poly.type
_entity_poly.pdbx_seq_one_letter_code
_entity_poly.pdbx_strand_id
1 'polypeptide(L)'
;MRRQPRRRRILPYLFGVLALVLALSFGVRALRCRLAHENLPGSGIAAPDFVTVDYLPANEYSRPGTPLEEISGVVIHYVGNPGTSAAANRSFFANLALTHETYASAHFLVGLD
;
A
#
# COMPACT_ATOMS: atom_id res chain seq x y z
N MET A 1 -35.43 42.37 -23.67
CA MET A 1 -34.13 42.08 -23.02
C MET A 1 -34.22 40.82 -22.16
N ARG A 2 -33.67 39.67 -22.66
CA ARG A 2 -33.65 38.39 -21.92
C ARG A 2 -32.39 38.36 -21.04
N ARG A 3 -32.57 38.38 -19.72
CA ARG A 3 -31.47 38.22 -18.73
C ARG A 3 -30.97 36.77 -18.83
N GLN A 4 -29.74 36.58 -19.27
CA GLN A 4 -29.08 35.26 -19.24
C GLN A 4 -28.88 34.79 -17.79
N PRO A 5 -29.15 33.51 -17.45
CA PRO A 5 -29.05 33.01 -16.10
C PRO A 5 -27.59 32.99 -15.61
N ARG A 6 -27.34 33.51 -14.42
CA ARG A 6 -26.04 33.53 -13.69
C ARG A 6 -25.35 32.15 -13.56
N ARG A 7 -26.02 31.04 -13.90
CA ARG A 7 -25.52 29.67 -13.76
C ARG A 7 -24.24 29.36 -14.59
N ARG A 8 -24.00 30.01 -15.70
CA ARG A 8 -22.82 29.75 -16.57
C ARG A 8 -21.48 30.20 -15.98
N ARG A 9 -21.47 31.08 -14.97
CA ARG A 9 -20.23 31.60 -14.38
C ARG A 9 -19.73 30.78 -13.18
N ILE A 10 -20.57 29.96 -12.57
CA ILE A 10 -20.22 29.15 -11.38
C ILE A 10 -19.54 27.85 -11.75
N LEU A 11 -19.87 27.29 -12.92
CA LEU A 11 -19.37 25.98 -13.39
C LEU A 11 -17.83 25.89 -13.43
N PRO A 12 -17.08 26.85 -14.00
CA PRO A 12 -15.62 26.79 -14.03
C PRO A 12 -14.99 26.85 -12.61
N TYR A 13 -15.60 27.58 -11.66
CA TYR A 13 -15.13 27.63 -10.29
C TYR A 13 -15.36 26.29 -9.56
N LEU A 14 -16.48 25.61 -9.81
CA LEU A 14 -16.74 24.27 -9.27
C LEU A 14 -15.73 23.25 -9.78
N PHE A 15 -15.40 23.28 -11.08
CA PHE A 15 -14.35 22.42 -11.63
C PHE A 15 -12.98 22.72 -11.04
N GLY A 16 -12.63 23.98 -10.84
CA GLY A 16 -11.37 24.40 -10.21
C GLY A 16 -11.26 23.90 -8.76
N VAL A 17 -12.32 24.06 -7.98
CA VAL A 17 -12.37 23.57 -6.59
C VAL A 17 -12.28 22.04 -6.53
N LEU A 18 -13.01 21.34 -7.40
CA LEU A 18 -12.95 19.87 -7.48
C LEU A 18 -11.54 19.37 -7.84
N ALA A 19 -10.90 19.98 -8.83
CA ALA A 19 -9.53 19.66 -9.22
C ALA A 19 -8.54 19.90 -8.08
N LEU A 20 -8.70 21.01 -7.32
CA LEU A 20 -7.87 21.32 -6.16
C LEU A 20 -8.04 20.27 -5.06
N VAL A 21 -9.28 19.89 -4.73
CA VAL A 21 -9.57 18.86 -3.72
C VAL A 21 -8.98 17.51 -4.12
N LEU A 22 -9.08 17.13 -5.39
CA LEU A 22 -8.47 15.89 -5.89
C LEU A 22 -6.95 15.95 -5.81
N ALA A 23 -6.32 17.05 -6.20
CA ALA A 23 -4.87 17.21 -6.11
C ALA A 23 -4.36 17.15 -4.66
N LEU A 24 -5.06 17.79 -3.73
CA LEU A 24 -4.76 17.74 -2.30
C LEU A 24 -4.94 16.32 -1.74
N SER A 25 -6.00 15.62 -2.10
CA SER A 25 -6.23 14.25 -1.64
C SER A 25 -5.16 13.27 -2.16
N PHE A 26 -4.71 13.44 -3.40
CA PHE A 26 -3.59 12.66 -3.97
C PHE A 26 -2.26 13.00 -3.29
N GLY A 27 -1.99 14.27 -3.04
CA GLY A 27 -0.79 14.73 -2.33
C GLY A 27 -0.72 14.20 -0.90
N VAL A 28 -1.82 14.24 -0.16
CA VAL A 28 -1.91 13.68 1.20
C VAL A 28 -1.72 12.16 1.20
N ARG A 29 -2.28 11.44 0.22
CA ARG A 29 -2.07 9.99 0.08
C ARG A 29 -0.61 9.66 -0.21
N ALA A 30 0.02 10.36 -1.14
CA ALA A 30 1.43 10.17 -1.49
C ALA A 30 2.36 10.48 -0.31
N LEU A 31 2.06 11.54 0.46
CA LEU A 31 2.81 11.90 1.65
C LEU A 31 2.64 10.86 2.76
N ARG A 32 1.42 10.38 3.02
CA ARG A 32 1.17 9.29 3.98
C ARG A 32 1.91 8.01 3.61
N CYS A 33 1.96 7.67 2.32
CA CYS A 33 2.68 6.51 1.83
C CYS A 33 4.20 6.65 2.06
N ARG A 34 4.78 7.84 1.84
CA ARG A 34 6.20 8.13 2.13
C ARG A 34 6.50 8.08 3.62
N LEU A 35 5.69 8.74 4.45
CA LEU A 35 5.88 8.75 5.90
C LEU A 35 5.71 7.37 6.53
N ALA A 36 4.82 6.52 6.00
CA ALA A 36 4.70 5.13 6.44
C ALA A 36 5.95 4.30 6.08
N HIS A 37 6.66 4.65 5.02
CA HIS A 37 7.93 4.00 4.64
C HIS A 37 9.11 4.43 5.54
N GLU A 38 9.13 5.68 6.00
CA GLU A 38 10.21 6.23 6.83
C GLU A 38 10.12 5.86 8.32
N ASN A 39 8.94 5.46 8.80
CA ASN A 39 8.70 5.18 10.21
C ASN A 39 8.80 3.68 10.60
N LEU A 40 9.47 2.87 9.80
CA LEU A 40 9.82 1.53 10.24
C LEU A 40 10.97 1.64 11.25
N PRO A 41 10.79 1.17 12.49
CA PRO A 41 11.89 1.06 13.43
C PRO A 41 12.87 0.02 12.86
N GLY A 42 13.78 0.50 12.03
CA GLY A 42 14.87 -0.33 11.54
C GLY A 42 15.80 -0.62 12.69
N SER A 43 16.24 -1.86 12.81
CA SER A 43 17.31 -2.28 13.72
C SER A 43 18.67 -1.58 13.41
N GLY A 44 18.70 -0.65 12.47
CA GLY A 44 19.92 -0.06 11.93
C GLY A 44 20.75 -1.02 11.04
N ILE A 45 20.26 -2.24 10.83
CA ILE A 45 20.88 -3.24 9.97
C ILE A 45 20.30 -3.07 8.57
N ALA A 46 21.16 -2.78 7.60
CA ALA A 46 20.75 -2.74 6.19
C ALA A 46 20.33 -4.14 5.71
N ALA A 47 19.29 -4.19 4.88
CA ALA A 47 18.93 -5.44 4.21
C ALA A 47 20.09 -5.89 3.30
N PRO A 48 20.40 -7.21 3.21
CA PRO A 48 21.36 -7.71 2.26
C PRO A 48 21.00 -7.36 0.81
N ASP A 49 21.97 -7.22 -0.08
CA ASP A 49 21.77 -6.80 -1.47
C ASP A 49 20.83 -7.71 -2.28
N PHE A 50 20.69 -8.98 -1.86
CA PHE A 50 19.79 -9.94 -2.49
C PHE A 50 18.34 -9.87 -1.95
N VAL A 51 18.05 -8.97 -1.01
CA VAL A 51 16.73 -8.77 -0.44
C VAL A 51 16.12 -7.48 -0.97
N THR A 52 15.03 -7.58 -1.72
CA THR A 52 14.22 -6.43 -2.10
C THR A 52 13.28 -6.06 -0.95
N VAL A 53 13.44 -4.86 -0.42
CA VAL A 53 12.58 -4.33 0.64
C VAL A 53 11.34 -3.70 0.01
N ASP A 54 10.20 -4.38 0.12
CA ASP A 54 8.91 -3.93 -0.44
C ASP A 54 7.76 -4.23 0.52
N TYR A 55 7.58 -3.35 1.50
CA TYR A 55 6.54 -3.50 2.51
C TYR A 55 5.15 -3.11 1.98
N LEU A 56 4.14 -3.91 2.30
CA LEU A 56 2.76 -3.51 2.16
C LEU A 56 2.40 -2.42 3.17
N PRO A 57 1.45 -1.53 2.87
CA PRO A 57 0.83 -0.68 3.90
C PRO A 57 0.25 -1.53 5.03
N ALA A 58 0.34 -1.05 6.27
CA ALA A 58 -0.27 -1.73 7.40
C ALA A 58 -1.78 -1.87 7.20
N ASN A 59 -2.29 -3.09 7.36
CA ASN A 59 -3.70 -3.43 7.21
C ASN A 59 -4.00 -4.69 8.02
N GLU A 60 -5.24 -4.88 8.40
CA GLU A 60 -5.68 -5.98 9.25
C GLU A 60 -5.50 -7.36 8.60
N TYR A 61 -5.65 -7.49 7.28
CA TYR A 61 -5.76 -8.77 6.58
C TYR A 61 -4.42 -9.39 6.18
N SER A 62 -3.45 -8.57 5.81
CA SER A 62 -2.17 -9.08 5.29
C SER A 62 -0.92 -8.48 5.92
N ARG A 63 -1.05 -7.37 6.65
CA ARG A 63 0.04 -6.76 7.41
C ARG A 63 -0.49 -6.03 8.64
N PRO A 64 -0.82 -6.74 9.73
CA PRO A 64 -1.38 -6.13 10.94
C PRO A 64 -0.42 -5.16 11.63
N GLY A 65 0.89 -5.24 11.34
CA GLY A 65 1.89 -4.34 11.92
C GLY A 65 2.20 -4.65 13.39
N THR A 66 1.83 -5.83 13.86
CA THR A 66 2.16 -6.28 15.21
C THR A 66 3.67 -6.36 15.38
N PRO A 67 4.26 -5.71 16.39
CA PRO A 67 5.69 -5.79 16.65
C PRO A 67 6.12 -7.24 16.93
N LEU A 68 7.28 -7.61 16.40
CA LEU A 68 7.92 -8.87 16.73
C LEU A 68 8.67 -8.69 18.07
N GLU A 69 8.20 -9.34 19.12
CA GLU A 69 8.81 -9.23 20.46
C GLU A 69 10.02 -10.15 20.59
N GLU A 70 9.93 -11.37 20.06
CA GLU A 70 10.95 -12.39 20.14
C GLU A 70 10.94 -13.28 18.90
N ILE A 71 12.10 -13.71 18.44
CA ILE A 71 12.23 -14.71 17.36
C ILE A 71 12.42 -16.08 18.03
N SER A 72 11.34 -16.83 18.15
CA SER A 72 11.35 -18.18 18.70
C SER A 72 11.47 -19.27 17.61
N GLY A 73 11.30 -18.92 16.34
CA GLY A 73 11.39 -19.86 15.23
C GLY A 73 11.14 -19.22 13.86
N VAL A 74 11.38 -20.01 12.83
CA VAL A 74 11.07 -19.68 11.45
C VAL A 74 10.12 -20.73 10.88
N VAL A 75 9.02 -20.28 10.29
CA VAL A 75 8.05 -21.16 9.63
C VAL A 75 8.17 -20.97 8.12
N ILE A 76 8.38 -22.06 7.40
CA ILE A 76 8.45 -22.05 5.95
C ILE A 76 7.16 -22.64 5.40
N HIS A 77 6.44 -21.85 4.60
CA HIS A 77 5.24 -22.28 3.90
C HIS A 77 5.51 -22.47 2.41
N TYR A 78 5.00 -23.56 1.87
CA TYR A 78 4.87 -23.70 0.43
C TYR A 78 3.59 -23.02 -0.05
N VAL A 79 3.74 -22.07 -0.99
CA VAL A 79 2.61 -21.20 -1.43
C VAL A 79 1.61 -21.97 -2.33
N GLY A 80 1.99 -23.12 -2.87
CA GLY A 80 1.10 -23.93 -3.72
C GLY A 80 0.91 -23.36 -5.15
N ASN A 81 1.67 -22.34 -5.54
CA ASN A 81 1.63 -21.68 -6.84
C ASN A 81 2.93 -21.89 -7.62
N PRO A 82 3.19 -23.08 -8.17
CA PRO A 82 4.43 -23.32 -8.89
C PRO A 82 4.55 -22.37 -10.10
N GLY A 83 5.73 -21.82 -10.31
CA GLY A 83 6.02 -20.92 -11.42
C GLY A 83 5.59 -19.46 -11.25
N THR A 84 5.13 -19.06 -10.06
CA THR A 84 4.84 -17.67 -9.77
C THR A 84 6.04 -16.97 -9.11
N SER A 85 6.25 -15.71 -9.50
CA SER A 85 7.31 -14.87 -8.93
C SER A 85 6.98 -14.40 -7.50
N ALA A 86 7.99 -13.96 -6.75
CA ALA A 86 7.79 -13.33 -5.46
C ALA A 86 6.89 -12.10 -5.57
N ALA A 87 7.03 -11.30 -6.63
CA ALA A 87 6.20 -10.13 -6.91
C ALA A 87 4.73 -10.49 -7.13
N ALA A 88 4.44 -11.58 -7.85
CA ALA A 88 3.06 -12.05 -8.06
C ALA A 88 2.42 -12.49 -6.73
N ASN A 89 3.17 -13.21 -5.90
CA ASN A 89 2.69 -13.61 -4.57
C ASN A 89 2.52 -12.41 -3.63
N ARG A 90 3.39 -11.40 -3.71
CA ARG A 90 3.21 -10.14 -2.99
C ARG A 90 1.90 -9.44 -3.38
N SER A 91 1.56 -9.47 -4.67
CA SER A 91 0.29 -8.89 -5.17
C SER A 91 -0.93 -9.58 -4.58
N PHE A 92 -0.88 -10.89 -4.34
CA PHE A 92 -1.93 -11.61 -3.61
C PHE A 92 -2.14 -11.02 -2.22
N PHE A 93 -1.07 -10.84 -1.42
CA PHE A 93 -1.19 -10.22 -0.09
C PHE A 93 -1.69 -8.77 -0.14
N ALA A 94 -1.30 -8.00 -1.17
CA ALA A 94 -1.81 -6.65 -1.38
C ALA A 94 -3.33 -6.65 -1.65
N ASN A 95 -3.82 -7.62 -2.42
CA ASN A 95 -5.23 -7.76 -2.74
C ASN A 95 -6.08 -8.14 -1.51
N LEU A 96 -5.55 -8.91 -0.56
CA LEU A 96 -6.29 -9.24 0.66
C LEU A 96 -6.70 -8.00 1.45
N ALA A 97 -5.90 -6.94 1.42
CA ALA A 97 -6.26 -5.66 2.03
C ALA A 97 -7.46 -4.97 1.36
N LEU A 98 -7.82 -5.37 0.13
CA LEU A 98 -8.91 -4.82 -0.65
C LEU A 98 -10.13 -5.74 -0.66
N THR A 99 -9.91 -7.05 -0.80
CA THR A 99 -10.98 -8.05 -0.97
C THR A 99 -11.53 -8.55 0.36
N HIS A 100 -10.71 -8.55 1.41
CA HIS A 100 -11.06 -9.02 2.75
C HIS A 100 -11.48 -10.51 2.79
N GLU A 101 -11.03 -11.30 1.83
CA GLU A 101 -11.46 -12.70 1.68
C GLU A 101 -10.90 -13.61 2.76
N THR A 102 -9.69 -13.35 3.24
CA THR A 102 -9.02 -14.14 4.28
C THR A 102 -7.89 -13.35 4.93
N TYR A 103 -7.39 -13.86 6.04
CA TYR A 103 -6.23 -13.34 6.75
C TYR A 103 -5.00 -14.16 6.37
N ALA A 104 -3.99 -13.53 5.82
CA ALA A 104 -2.69 -14.16 5.55
C ALA A 104 -1.59 -13.09 5.51
N SER A 105 -0.47 -13.36 6.16
CA SER A 105 0.70 -12.47 6.15
C SER A 105 1.99 -13.28 6.04
N ALA A 106 3.02 -12.65 5.51
CA ALA A 106 4.35 -13.22 5.42
C ALA A 106 5.40 -12.15 5.72
N HIS A 107 6.48 -12.52 6.38
CA HIS A 107 7.63 -11.62 6.59
C HIS A 107 8.52 -11.56 5.34
N PHE A 108 8.66 -12.69 4.65
CA PHE A 108 9.46 -12.82 3.44
C PHE A 108 8.71 -13.63 2.39
N LEU A 109 8.89 -13.27 1.14
CA LEU A 109 8.47 -14.03 -0.02
C LEU A 109 9.72 -14.42 -0.80
N VAL A 110 9.88 -15.69 -1.08
CA VAL A 110 11.02 -16.24 -1.84
C VAL A 110 10.51 -16.73 -3.18
N GLY A 111 11.02 -16.17 -4.26
CA GLY A 111 10.79 -16.59 -5.64
C GLY A 111 11.97 -17.36 -6.20
N LEU A 112 11.86 -17.73 -7.46
CA LEU A 112 12.93 -18.33 -8.26
C LEU A 112 13.61 -17.32 -9.18
N ASP A 113 13.17 -16.08 -9.14
CA ASP A 113 13.59 -14.91 -9.92
C ASP A 113 14.61 -14.03 -9.19
#